data_4015fdb66d46253b3fedf2cb4ff6ec3b
#
_entry.id   4015fdb66d46253b3fedf2cb4ff6ec3b
#
_cell.length_a   1.000
_cell.length_b   1.000
_cell.length_c   1.000
_cell.angle_alpha   90.00
_cell.angle_beta   90.00
_cell.angle_gamma   90.00
#
_symmetry.space_group_name_H-M   'P 1'
#
loop_
_entity.id
_entity.type
_entity.pdbx_description
1 polymer ?
#
loop_
_entity_poly.entity_id
_entity_poly.type
_entity_poly.pdbx_seq_one_letter_code
_entity_poly.pdbx_strand_id
1 'polypeptide(L)'
;MTEDAQDLIDPLRAWLREWQACVRAVDFEAGRKMCAPEIVAFGTVAPFVEGIDNVVAAQWHKVWGNIREFTVHDDRARGAIGGDHGWAATTWDSLGTRPDGSTFRRPGRCTIAFVRRDGRWLAVHTHFTLIPQP
;
A
#
# COMPACT_ATOMS: atom_id res chain seq x y z
N MET A 1 -7.13 31.33 7.49
CA MET A 1 -7.53 29.96 7.87
C MET A 1 -6.37 29.00 7.61
N THR A 2 -5.97 28.29 8.60
CA THR A 2 -4.86 27.35 8.46
C THR A 2 -5.43 25.98 8.10
N GLU A 3 -4.92 25.36 7.05
CA GLU A 3 -5.25 23.97 6.74
C GLU A 3 -4.75 23.06 7.84
N ASP A 4 -5.54 22.05 8.18
CA ASP A 4 -5.08 20.97 9.05
C ASP A 4 -3.91 20.27 8.36
N ALA A 5 -2.87 19.89 9.12
CA ALA A 5 -1.74 19.17 8.60
C ALA A 5 -2.15 17.87 7.86
N GLN A 6 -3.27 17.25 8.25
CA GLN A 6 -3.81 16.07 7.58
C GLN A 6 -4.29 16.37 6.16
N ASP A 7 -4.88 17.56 5.94
CA ASP A 7 -5.39 17.95 4.63
C ASP A 7 -4.27 18.14 3.62
N LEU A 8 -3.06 18.46 4.08
CA LEU A 8 -1.90 18.65 3.21
C LEU A 8 -1.45 17.35 2.54
N ILE A 9 -1.88 16.19 3.03
CA ILE A 9 -1.56 14.89 2.44
C ILE A 9 -2.74 14.27 1.69
N ASP A 10 -3.78 15.03 1.39
CA ASP A 10 -4.95 14.52 0.67
C ASP A 10 -4.60 13.80 -0.64
N PRO A 11 -3.63 14.26 -1.45
CA PRO A 11 -3.23 13.49 -2.63
C PRO A 11 -2.70 12.08 -2.30
N LEU A 12 -2.04 11.92 -1.16
CA LEU A 12 -1.55 10.61 -0.71
C LEU A 12 -2.68 9.75 -0.16
N ARG A 13 -3.67 10.36 0.49
CA ARG A 13 -4.89 9.64 0.91
C ARG A 13 -5.66 9.11 -0.29
N ALA A 14 -5.76 9.93 -1.36
CA ALA A 14 -6.39 9.51 -2.60
C ALA A 14 -5.64 8.33 -3.22
N TRP A 15 -4.31 8.36 -3.19
CA TRP A 15 -3.48 7.26 -3.63
C TRP A 15 -3.79 5.97 -2.86
N LEU A 16 -3.93 6.06 -1.53
CA LEU A 16 -4.25 4.91 -0.69
C LEU A 16 -5.61 4.29 -1.05
N ARG A 17 -6.63 5.12 -1.30
CA ARG A 17 -7.96 4.63 -1.72
C ARG A 17 -7.89 3.92 -3.07
N GLU A 18 -7.15 4.49 -4.01
CA GLU A 18 -6.98 3.89 -5.34
C GLU A 18 -6.19 2.58 -5.24
N TRP A 19 -5.16 2.53 -4.39
CA TRP A 19 -4.41 1.31 -4.10
C TRP A 19 -5.32 0.20 -3.59
N GLN A 20 -6.17 0.51 -2.63
CA GLN A 20 -7.15 -0.44 -2.09
C GLN A 20 -8.02 -1.04 -3.21
N ALA A 21 -8.49 -0.20 -4.12
CA ALA A 21 -9.31 -0.66 -5.24
C ALA A 21 -8.53 -1.62 -6.15
N CYS A 22 -7.26 -1.32 -6.43
CA CYS A 22 -6.40 -2.21 -7.24
C CYS A 22 -6.20 -3.56 -6.58
N VAL A 23 -5.92 -3.58 -5.28
CA VAL A 23 -5.70 -4.82 -4.53
C VAL A 23 -6.97 -5.66 -4.50
N ARG A 24 -8.10 -5.05 -4.22
CA ARG A 24 -9.40 -5.75 -4.17
C ARG A 24 -9.79 -6.35 -5.53
N ALA A 25 -9.48 -5.65 -6.61
CA ALA A 25 -9.75 -6.11 -7.96
C ALA A 25 -8.69 -7.08 -8.50
N VAL A 26 -7.59 -7.27 -7.77
CA VAL A 26 -6.41 -8.02 -8.23
C VAL A 26 -5.93 -7.49 -9.58
N ASP A 27 -5.94 -6.16 -9.73
CA ASP A 27 -5.60 -5.48 -10.97
C ASP A 27 -4.13 -5.05 -10.94
N PHE A 28 -3.26 -5.95 -11.37
CA PHE A 28 -1.81 -5.72 -11.35
C PHE A 28 -1.40 -4.58 -12.30
N GLU A 29 -2.06 -4.44 -13.44
CA GLU A 29 -1.72 -3.38 -14.39
C GLU A 29 -2.02 -1.99 -13.82
N ALA A 30 -3.19 -1.82 -13.19
CA ALA A 30 -3.51 -0.57 -12.52
C ALA A 30 -2.55 -0.30 -11.37
N GLY A 31 -2.22 -1.32 -10.58
CA GLY A 31 -1.26 -1.19 -9.48
C GLY A 31 0.13 -0.78 -9.95
N ARG A 32 0.61 -1.33 -11.06
CA ARG A 32 1.90 -0.97 -11.64
C ARG A 32 1.99 0.53 -11.94
N LYS A 33 0.93 1.11 -12.44
CA LYS A 33 0.88 2.54 -12.79
C LYS A 33 0.94 3.46 -11.59
N MET A 34 0.70 2.91 -10.40
CA MET A 34 0.76 3.65 -9.15
C MET A 34 2.15 3.61 -8.50
N CYS A 35 3.10 2.91 -9.11
CA CYS A 35 4.43 2.68 -8.56
C CYS A 35 5.51 3.16 -9.51
N ALA A 36 6.61 3.64 -8.94
CA ALA A 36 7.83 3.93 -9.72
C ALA A 36 8.46 2.61 -10.16
N PRO A 37 9.07 2.56 -11.37
CA PRO A 37 9.72 1.32 -11.83
C PRO A 37 10.82 0.80 -10.91
N GLU A 38 11.52 1.69 -10.23
CA GLU A 38 12.61 1.37 -9.30
C GLU A 38 12.16 1.08 -7.87
N ILE A 39 10.88 0.87 -7.63
CA ILE A 39 10.32 0.67 -6.29
C ILE A 39 11.07 -0.39 -5.48
N VAL A 40 11.24 -0.14 -4.19
CA VAL A 40 11.72 -1.13 -3.21
C VAL A 40 10.54 -1.46 -2.28
N ALA A 41 10.25 -2.74 -2.11
CA ALA A 41 9.11 -3.16 -1.30
C ALA A 41 9.55 -4.15 -0.21
N PHE A 42 9.03 -3.91 1.00
CA PHE A 42 9.05 -4.86 2.10
C PHE A 42 7.60 -5.32 2.28
N GLY A 43 7.34 -6.60 2.11
CA GLY A 43 5.98 -7.13 2.13
C GLY A 43 5.78 -8.22 3.15
N THR A 44 4.55 -8.71 3.25
CA THR A 44 4.19 -9.73 4.25
C THR A 44 4.75 -11.11 3.91
N VAL A 45 5.10 -11.37 2.66
CA VAL A 45 5.67 -12.66 2.21
C VAL A 45 7.06 -12.51 1.58
N ALA A 46 7.46 -11.30 1.20
CA ALA A 46 8.77 -11.06 0.59
C ALA A 46 9.52 -10.00 1.42
N PRO A 47 10.68 -10.34 2.01
CA PRO A 47 11.33 -9.43 2.96
C PRO A 47 11.94 -8.19 2.30
N PHE A 48 12.43 -8.31 1.07
CA PHE A 48 13.08 -7.20 0.36
C PHE A 48 13.03 -7.48 -1.13
N VAL A 49 12.38 -6.61 -1.90
CA VAL A 49 12.25 -6.79 -3.34
C VAL A 49 12.51 -5.46 -4.04
N GLU A 50 13.32 -5.46 -5.09
CA GLU A 50 13.61 -4.28 -5.90
C GLU A 50 13.04 -4.42 -7.31
N GLY A 51 12.47 -3.33 -7.81
CA GLY A 51 11.93 -3.24 -9.16
C GLY A 51 10.51 -3.74 -9.25
N ILE A 52 9.69 -3.02 -10.03
CA ILE A 52 8.24 -3.29 -10.08
C ILE A 52 7.92 -4.72 -10.57
N ASP A 53 8.66 -5.22 -11.56
CA ASP A 53 8.39 -6.57 -12.08
C ASP A 53 8.62 -7.64 -11.02
N ASN A 54 9.69 -7.49 -10.24
CA ASN A 54 10.00 -8.41 -9.14
C ASN A 54 8.99 -8.27 -7.99
N VAL A 55 8.54 -7.06 -7.70
CA VAL A 55 7.54 -6.81 -6.65
C VAL A 55 6.22 -7.50 -7.03
N VAL A 56 5.78 -7.36 -8.28
CA VAL A 56 4.58 -8.02 -8.77
C VAL A 56 4.72 -9.54 -8.64
N ALA A 57 5.83 -10.11 -9.10
CA ALA A 57 6.04 -11.56 -9.11
C ALA A 57 6.19 -12.14 -7.70
N ALA A 58 6.98 -11.50 -6.84
CA ALA A 58 7.34 -12.04 -5.53
C ALA A 58 6.33 -11.71 -4.43
N GLN A 59 5.58 -10.62 -4.56
CA GLN A 59 4.68 -10.13 -3.53
C GLN A 59 3.22 -10.13 -3.97
N TRP A 60 2.87 -9.37 -5.01
CA TRP A 60 1.46 -9.16 -5.36
C TRP A 60 0.77 -10.44 -5.83
N HIS A 61 1.43 -11.24 -6.68
CA HIS A 61 0.87 -12.51 -7.15
C HIS A 61 0.59 -13.49 -6.01
N LYS A 62 1.37 -13.40 -4.93
CA LYS A 62 1.22 -14.30 -3.79
C LYS A 62 0.19 -13.83 -2.78
N VAL A 63 -0.11 -12.53 -2.76
CA VAL A 63 -0.93 -11.94 -1.70
C VAL A 63 -2.31 -11.52 -2.21
N TRP A 64 -2.38 -10.72 -3.28
CA TRP A 64 -3.62 -10.04 -3.66
C TRP A 64 -4.78 -10.99 -3.94
N GLY A 65 -4.54 -12.10 -4.61
CA GLY A 65 -5.58 -13.09 -4.90
C GLY A 65 -5.95 -13.99 -3.73
N ASN A 66 -5.17 -13.94 -2.64
CA ASN A 66 -5.33 -14.83 -1.50
C ASN A 66 -5.88 -14.14 -0.26
N ILE A 67 -6.22 -12.86 -0.37
CA ILE A 67 -6.82 -12.08 0.72
C ILE A 67 -8.16 -11.52 0.28
N ARG A 68 -8.98 -11.14 1.25
CA ARG A 68 -10.30 -10.53 1.03
C ARG A 68 -10.42 -9.28 1.86
N GLU A 69 -11.28 -8.37 1.42
CA GLU A 69 -11.68 -7.17 2.15
C GLU A 69 -10.48 -6.31 2.58
N PHE A 70 -9.45 -6.24 1.72
CA PHE A 70 -8.32 -5.37 1.99
C PHE A 70 -8.83 -3.94 2.16
N THR A 71 -8.57 -3.35 3.32
CA THR A 71 -9.04 -2.01 3.67
C THR A 71 -7.88 -1.21 4.23
N VAL A 72 -7.56 -0.10 3.59
CA VAL A 72 -6.57 0.85 4.09
C VAL A 72 -7.31 1.95 4.85
N HIS A 73 -6.82 2.28 6.02
CA HIS A 73 -7.43 3.34 6.84
C HIS A 73 -6.86 4.70 6.42
N ASP A 74 -7.28 5.17 5.25
CA ASP A 74 -6.77 6.42 4.67
C ASP A 74 -7.13 7.65 5.52
N ASP A 75 -8.26 7.63 6.21
CA ASP A 75 -8.70 8.70 7.08
C ASP A 75 -7.81 8.89 8.31
N ARG A 76 -7.13 7.82 8.76
CA ARG A 76 -6.23 7.91 9.90
C ARG A 76 -4.75 8.07 9.49
N ALA A 77 -4.47 8.12 8.20
CA ALA A 77 -3.11 8.24 7.70
C ALA A 77 -2.44 9.53 8.19
N ARG A 78 -1.15 9.45 8.47
CA ARG A 78 -0.28 10.57 8.78
C ARG A 78 0.84 10.60 7.77
N GLY A 79 1.39 11.78 7.51
CA GLY A 79 2.45 11.91 6.54
C GLY A 79 2.81 13.36 6.28
N ALA A 80 3.59 13.56 5.22
CA ALA A 80 4.03 14.89 4.79
C ALA A 80 4.35 14.86 3.31
N ILE A 81 4.23 16.03 2.68
CA ILE A 81 4.67 16.28 1.31
C ILE A 81 5.63 17.46 1.35
N GLY A 82 6.78 17.32 0.69
CA GLY A 82 7.74 18.39 0.49
C GLY A 82 8.28 18.33 -0.93
N GLY A 83 7.95 19.35 -1.76
CA GLY A 83 8.33 19.33 -3.17
C GLY A 83 7.72 18.14 -3.90
N ASP A 84 8.57 17.35 -4.54
CA ASP A 84 8.15 16.16 -5.30
C ASP A 84 8.30 14.86 -4.51
N HIS A 85 8.40 14.94 -3.19
CA HIS A 85 8.53 13.78 -2.30
C HIS A 85 7.47 13.82 -1.21
N GLY A 86 7.09 12.65 -0.72
CA GLY A 86 6.17 12.54 0.39
C GLY A 86 6.23 11.16 1.02
N TRP A 87 5.55 11.03 2.15
CA TRP A 87 5.37 9.75 2.80
C TRP A 87 4.02 9.71 3.51
N ALA A 88 3.49 8.52 3.67
CA ALA A 88 2.27 8.30 4.45
C ALA A 88 2.41 7.01 5.23
N ALA A 89 1.89 7.00 6.45
CA ALA A 89 1.84 5.83 7.31
C ALA A 89 0.44 5.66 7.86
N THR A 90 -0.04 4.42 7.86
CA THR A 90 -1.36 4.09 8.41
C THR A 90 -1.46 2.61 8.73
N THR A 91 -2.64 2.19 9.14
CA THR A 91 -2.98 0.79 9.35
C THR A 91 -3.88 0.28 8.24
N TRP A 92 -3.94 -1.04 8.12
CA TRP A 92 -4.82 -1.70 7.17
C TRP A 92 -5.31 -3.02 7.76
N ASP A 93 -6.38 -3.54 7.16
CA ASP A 93 -6.97 -4.83 7.53
C ASP A 93 -7.19 -5.66 6.28
N SER A 94 -7.19 -6.97 6.43
CA SER A 94 -7.64 -7.91 5.41
C SER A 94 -8.07 -9.20 6.06
N LEU A 95 -8.64 -10.10 5.26
CA LEU A 95 -8.98 -11.46 5.67
C LEU A 95 -8.13 -12.44 4.88
N GLY A 96 -7.53 -13.40 5.58
CA GLY A 96 -6.92 -14.56 4.96
C GLY A 96 -7.85 -15.76 5.03
N THR A 97 -7.56 -16.81 4.27
CA THR A 97 -8.34 -18.04 4.26
C THR A 97 -7.43 -19.22 4.63
N ARG A 98 -7.87 -20.02 5.61
CA ARG A 98 -7.16 -21.26 5.99
C ARG A 98 -7.53 -22.40 5.04
N PRO A 99 -6.73 -23.47 5.01
CA PRO A 99 -7.05 -24.63 4.16
C PRO A 99 -8.44 -25.23 4.39
N ASP A 100 -9.00 -25.09 5.60
CA ASP A 100 -10.35 -25.59 5.92
C ASP A 100 -11.48 -24.66 5.46
N GLY A 101 -11.13 -23.53 4.81
CA GLY A 101 -12.09 -22.55 4.32
C GLY A 101 -12.47 -21.46 5.31
N SER A 102 -12.05 -21.58 6.59
CA SER A 102 -12.31 -20.53 7.57
C SER A 102 -11.44 -19.32 7.31
N THR A 103 -11.91 -18.15 7.74
CA THR A 103 -11.16 -16.89 7.57
C THR A 103 -10.51 -16.46 8.88
N PHE A 104 -9.48 -15.61 8.74
CA PHE A 104 -8.83 -15.02 9.91
C PHE A 104 -8.45 -13.58 9.57
N ARG A 105 -8.44 -12.72 10.60
CA ARG A 105 -8.07 -11.33 10.42
C ARG A 105 -6.56 -11.20 10.23
N ARG A 106 -6.20 -10.28 9.32
CA ARG A 106 -4.80 -9.92 9.05
C ARG A 106 -4.67 -8.40 9.20
N PRO A 107 -4.63 -7.87 10.44
CA PRO A 107 -4.40 -6.43 10.64
C PRO A 107 -2.93 -6.12 10.42
N GLY A 108 -2.67 -4.96 9.84
CA GLY A 108 -1.31 -4.57 9.51
C GLY A 108 -1.02 -3.09 9.61
N ARG A 109 0.24 -2.78 9.37
CA ARG A 109 0.76 -1.40 9.30
C ARG A 109 1.46 -1.23 7.98
N CYS A 110 1.39 -0.03 7.43
CA CYS A 110 2.15 0.28 6.23
C CYS A 110 2.74 1.68 6.29
N THR A 111 3.89 1.84 5.63
CA THR A 111 4.49 3.12 5.33
C THR A 111 4.84 3.12 3.86
N ILE A 112 4.52 4.21 3.18
CA ILE A 112 4.79 4.35 1.76
C ILE A 112 5.53 5.66 1.55
N ALA A 113 6.64 5.60 0.83
CA ALA A 113 7.37 6.76 0.37
C ALA A 113 7.00 7.01 -1.09
N PHE A 114 6.79 8.29 -1.43
CA PHE A 114 6.28 8.71 -2.73
C PHE A 114 7.23 9.67 -3.42
N VAL A 115 7.18 9.64 -4.73
CA VAL A 115 7.79 10.65 -5.60
C VAL A 115 6.71 11.11 -6.59
N ARG A 116 6.71 12.41 -6.90
CA ARG A 116 5.82 12.95 -7.93
C ARG A 116 6.59 13.08 -9.23
N ARG A 117 6.08 12.44 -10.27
CA ARG A 117 6.61 12.49 -11.64
C ARG A 117 5.46 12.77 -12.61
N ASP A 118 5.65 13.75 -13.48
CA ASP A 118 4.65 14.15 -14.47
C ASP A 118 3.27 14.40 -13.83
N GLY A 119 3.27 15.06 -12.66
CA GLY A 119 2.06 15.41 -11.94
C GLY A 119 1.39 14.25 -11.19
N ARG A 120 2.00 13.06 -11.17
CA ARG A 120 1.44 11.88 -10.52
C ARG A 120 2.30 11.43 -9.35
N TRP A 121 1.64 11.09 -8.24
CA TRP A 121 2.31 10.49 -7.09
C TRP A 121 2.48 8.99 -7.31
N LEU A 122 3.72 8.53 -7.22
CA LEU A 122 4.10 7.13 -7.42
C LEU A 122 4.77 6.60 -6.15
N ALA A 123 4.44 5.38 -5.75
CA ALA A 123 5.15 4.75 -4.65
C ALA A 123 6.57 4.38 -5.10
N VAL A 124 7.57 4.85 -4.36
CA VAL A 124 8.97 4.49 -4.58
C VAL A 124 9.46 3.51 -3.53
N HIS A 125 8.74 3.39 -2.42
CA HIS A 125 8.96 2.40 -1.39
C HIS A 125 7.65 2.05 -0.70
N THR A 126 7.40 0.77 -0.49
CA THR A 126 6.27 0.30 0.30
C THR A 126 6.77 -0.63 1.39
N HIS A 127 6.20 -0.50 2.58
CA HIS A 127 6.48 -1.39 3.69
C HIS A 127 5.14 -1.81 4.30
N PHE A 128 4.75 -3.06 4.05
CA PHE A 128 3.53 -3.65 4.57
C PHE A 128 3.90 -4.77 5.53
N THR A 129 3.49 -4.65 6.79
CA THR A 129 3.73 -5.66 7.81
C THR A 129 2.43 -6.07 8.48
N LEU A 130 2.39 -7.31 8.95
CA LEU A 130 1.30 -7.76 9.81
C LEU A 130 1.58 -7.32 11.24
N ILE A 131 0.52 -6.91 11.95
CA ILE A 131 0.61 -6.64 13.39
C ILE A 131 0.60 -7.99 14.09
N PRO A 132 1.61 -8.30 14.93
CA PRO A 132 1.62 -9.58 15.66
C PRO A 132 0.36 -9.75 16.49
N GLN A 133 -0.22 -10.95 16.42
CA GLN A 133 -1.41 -11.30 17.20
C GLN A 133 -1.01 -12.16 18.40
N PRO A 134 -1.73 -12.01 19.55
CA PRO A 134 -1.44 -12.81 20.76
C PRO A 134 -1.69 -14.29 20.55
#